data_d131f705fd429601f338d6916d1f0fac
#
_entry.id   d131f705fd429601f338d6916d1f0fac
#
_cell.length_a   1.000
_cell.length_b   1.000
_cell.length_c   1.000
_cell.angle_alpha   90.00
_cell.angle_beta   90.00
_cell.angle_gamma   90.00
#
_symmetry.space_group_name_H-M   'P 1'
#
loop_
_entity.id
_entity.type
_entity.pdbx_description
1 polymer ?
#
loop_
_entity_poly.entity_id
_entity_poly.type
_entity_poly.pdbx_seq_one_letter_code
_entity_poly.pdbx_strand_id
1 'polypeptide(L)'
;QPNVNHNILAKLPIFTYWTTNYDKLIEKALENNGKICDIKTCCANLTTTLKGRNVVVYKMHGDVDHPEDAVLIRDDYESYNQEKAPFINTLSGDLMTKTFLFIGFSFTDPNFYYICAHLRARLKGNMREHYCFLKDVSKTDYKDEDEFKYEKRKLSYFIDDLKRFNIKTVLIQEYSEITEILQSIKRVYNGRTVYLSGAAAEYNPDGKDAYEKFISKLSGRLIYEGYKIVSGYGLGVGSAVISGALSEIL
;
A
#
# COMPACT_ATOMS: atom_id res chain seq x y z
N GLN A 1 8.89 7.78 18.29
CA GLN A 1 9.52 6.67 17.55
C GLN A 1 8.48 5.88 16.79
N PRO A 2 8.82 5.31 15.60
CA PRO A 2 7.90 4.45 14.86
C PRO A 2 7.46 3.25 15.71
N ASN A 3 6.16 2.92 15.62
CA ASN A 3 5.62 1.75 16.30
C ASN A 3 5.81 0.47 15.47
N VAL A 4 5.29 -0.67 15.99
CA VAL A 4 5.40 -1.98 15.32
C VAL A 4 4.78 -1.97 13.93
N ASN A 5 3.61 -1.33 13.75
CA ASN A 5 2.91 -1.29 12.46
C ASN A 5 3.68 -0.52 11.39
N HIS A 6 4.28 0.63 11.74
CA HIS A 6 5.17 1.36 10.83
C HIS A 6 6.33 0.49 10.33
N ASN A 7 6.94 -0.27 11.24
CA ASN A 7 8.06 -1.16 10.89
C ASN A 7 7.63 -2.38 10.05
N ILE A 8 6.41 -2.91 10.24
CA ILE A 8 5.88 -3.98 9.39
C ILE A 8 5.61 -3.44 7.99
N LEU A 9 4.92 -2.30 7.89
CA LEU A 9 4.62 -1.64 6.61
C LEU A 9 5.89 -1.31 5.83
N ALA A 10 6.93 -0.79 6.51
CA ALA A 10 8.22 -0.47 5.89
C ALA A 10 8.93 -1.70 5.29
N LYS A 11 8.62 -2.91 5.76
CA LYS A 11 9.18 -4.19 5.24
C LYS A 11 8.36 -4.79 4.10
N LEU A 12 7.15 -4.26 3.84
CA LEU A 12 6.32 -4.70 2.72
C LEU A 12 6.76 -3.99 1.41
N PRO A 13 6.40 -4.53 0.24
CA PRO A 13 6.70 -3.93 -1.05
C PRO A 13 5.73 -2.78 -1.38
N ILE A 14 5.62 -1.85 -0.48
CA ILE A 14 4.80 -0.66 -0.65
C ILE A 14 5.71 0.46 -1.16
N PHE A 15 5.39 0.99 -2.34
CA PHE A 15 6.20 2.01 -3.00
C PHE A 15 5.63 3.42 -2.85
N THR A 16 4.41 3.54 -2.34
CA THR A 16 3.73 4.84 -2.21
C THR A 16 2.99 4.89 -0.88
N TYR A 17 3.25 5.94 -0.12
CA TYR A 17 2.55 6.26 1.12
C TYR A 17 1.88 7.61 0.99
N TRP A 18 0.66 7.72 1.48
CA TRP A 18 -0.07 8.96 1.65
C TRP A 18 -0.38 9.16 3.12
N THR A 19 -0.15 10.34 3.63
CA THR A 19 -0.45 10.66 5.03
C THR A 19 -0.97 12.10 5.17
N THR A 20 -1.87 12.28 6.12
CA THR A 20 -2.31 13.59 6.60
C THR A 20 -1.57 14.02 7.85
N ASN A 21 -0.72 13.14 8.43
CA ASN A 21 0.07 13.45 9.62
C ASN A 21 1.27 14.33 9.29
N TYR A 22 1.57 15.25 10.20
CA TYR A 22 2.71 16.17 10.07
C TYR A 22 4.03 15.55 10.54
N ASP A 23 3.96 14.49 11.39
CA ASP A 23 5.14 13.83 11.96
C ASP A 23 5.97 13.07 10.92
N LYS A 24 7.14 12.56 11.34
CA LYS A 24 8.08 11.82 10.49
C LYS A 24 8.15 10.33 10.84
N LEU A 25 7.08 9.74 11.37
CA LEU A 25 7.13 8.35 11.83
C LEU A 25 7.22 7.35 10.67
N ILE A 26 6.54 7.62 9.56
CA ILE A 26 6.59 6.79 8.35
C ILE A 26 7.99 6.85 7.74
N GLU A 27 8.53 8.05 7.54
CA GLU A 27 9.84 8.28 6.95
C GLU A 27 10.93 7.58 7.77
N LYS A 28 10.93 7.79 9.10
CA LYS A 28 11.90 7.14 10.01
C LYS A 28 11.79 5.62 9.97
N ALA A 29 10.58 5.05 9.87
CA ALA A 29 10.42 3.62 9.77
C ALA A 29 10.97 3.07 8.45
N LEU A 30 10.78 3.78 7.34
CA LEU A 30 11.28 3.43 6.03
C LEU A 30 12.81 3.51 5.97
N GLU A 31 13.40 4.60 6.48
CA GLU A 31 14.84 4.81 6.57
C GLU A 31 15.52 3.76 7.45
N ASN A 32 14.94 3.43 8.61
CA ASN A 32 15.43 2.36 9.50
C ASN A 32 15.40 0.98 8.83
N ASN A 33 14.63 0.82 7.75
CA ASN A 33 14.59 -0.41 6.95
C ASN A 33 15.35 -0.26 5.62
N GLY A 34 16.25 0.72 5.51
CA GLY A 34 17.17 0.90 4.39
C GLY A 34 16.50 1.43 3.11
N LYS A 35 15.33 2.05 3.21
CA LYS A 35 14.65 2.63 2.04
C LYS A 35 15.01 4.10 1.85
N ILE A 36 15.21 4.51 0.61
CA ILE A 36 15.44 5.89 0.19
C ILE A 36 14.07 6.51 -0.10
N CYS A 37 13.66 7.48 0.72
CA CYS A 37 12.35 8.11 0.67
C CYS A 37 12.39 9.41 -0.14
N ASP A 38 11.51 9.52 -1.13
CA ASP A 38 11.23 10.76 -1.85
C ASP A 38 9.98 11.41 -1.23
N ILE A 39 10.18 12.45 -0.40
CA ILE A 39 9.13 13.05 0.43
C ILE A 39 8.54 14.25 -0.31
N LYS A 40 7.21 14.28 -0.44
CA LYS A 40 6.43 15.30 -1.12
C LYS A 40 5.56 16.04 -0.11
N THR A 41 5.93 17.26 0.24
CA THR A 41 5.24 18.09 1.22
C THR A 41 4.57 19.32 0.60
N CYS A 42 5.06 19.77 -0.55
CA CYS A 42 4.51 20.94 -1.27
C CYS A 42 4.40 20.67 -2.77
N CYS A 43 3.63 21.50 -3.47
CA CYS A 43 3.38 21.34 -4.91
C CYS A 43 4.67 21.42 -5.75
N ALA A 44 5.64 22.24 -5.34
CA ALA A 44 6.90 22.41 -6.06
C ALA A 44 7.71 21.09 -6.10
N ASN A 45 7.72 20.31 -5.04
CA ASN A 45 8.49 19.08 -5.00
C ASN A 45 7.79 17.86 -5.65
N LEU A 46 6.52 17.99 -6.06
CA LEU A 46 5.85 16.95 -6.87
C LEU A 46 6.50 16.78 -8.24
N THR A 47 7.08 17.85 -8.80
CA THR A 47 7.71 17.83 -10.13
C THR A 47 9.12 17.25 -10.14
N THR A 48 9.73 17.06 -8.98
CA THR A 48 11.09 16.53 -8.83
C THR A 48 11.05 15.03 -8.50
N THR A 49 12.12 14.33 -8.81
CA THR A 49 12.27 12.91 -8.47
C THR A 49 13.63 12.68 -7.84
N LEU A 50 13.65 12.15 -6.62
CA LEU A 50 14.90 11.76 -5.97
C LEU A 50 15.50 10.55 -6.67
N LYS A 51 16.74 10.70 -7.18
CA LYS A 51 17.45 9.60 -7.85
C LYS A 51 17.70 8.44 -6.87
N GLY A 52 17.39 7.23 -7.30
CA GLY A 52 17.59 6.02 -6.48
C GLY A 52 16.53 5.79 -5.39
N ARG A 53 15.44 6.56 -5.41
CA ARG A 53 14.32 6.34 -4.46
C ARG A 53 13.76 4.94 -4.57
N ASN A 54 13.39 4.38 -3.43
CA ASN A 54 12.63 3.14 -3.33
C ASN A 54 11.15 3.41 -3.04
N VAL A 55 10.84 4.55 -2.41
CA VAL A 55 9.52 4.87 -1.89
C VAL A 55 9.22 6.35 -2.07
N VAL A 56 7.95 6.68 -2.33
CA VAL A 56 7.44 8.06 -2.30
C VAL A 56 6.50 8.20 -1.11
N VAL A 57 6.68 9.27 -0.35
CA VAL A 57 5.79 9.63 0.77
C VAL A 57 5.15 10.99 0.46
N TYR A 58 3.84 11.01 0.30
CA TYR A 58 3.06 12.23 0.09
C TYR A 58 2.44 12.67 1.42
N LYS A 59 2.74 13.89 1.83
CA LYS A 59 2.23 14.54 3.04
C LYS A 59 1.23 15.63 2.64
N MET A 60 -0.03 15.25 2.53
CA MET A 60 -1.07 16.13 1.99
C MET A 60 -1.27 17.41 2.79
N HIS A 61 -1.15 17.32 4.12
CA HIS A 61 -1.40 18.45 5.02
C HIS A 61 -0.13 19.16 5.45
N GLY A 62 1.01 18.86 4.84
CA GLY A 62 2.29 19.47 5.17
C GLY A 62 3.16 18.65 6.11
N ASP A 63 4.23 19.25 6.61
CA ASP A 63 5.27 18.60 7.40
C ASP A 63 5.63 19.46 8.61
N VAL A 64 6.05 18.82 9.70
CA VAL A 64 6.46 19.50 10.94
C VAL A 64 7.64 20.46 10.75
N ASP A 65 8.48 20.24 9.73
CA ASP A 65 9.61 21.12 9.44
C ASP A 65 9.20 22.36 8.64
N HIS A 66 8.00 22.37 8.04
CA HIS A 66 7.46 23.43 7.20
C HIS A 66 6.05 23.80 7.66
N PRO A 67 5.89 24.35 8.87
CA PRO A 67 4.58 24.65 9.44
C PRO A 67 3.81 25.73 8.65
N GLU A 68 4.49 26.55 7.90
CA GLU A 68 3.93 27.59 7.03
C GLU A 68 3.09 27.01 5.87
N ASP A 69 3.40 25.79 5.44
CA ASP A 69 2.68 25.08 4.36
C ASP A 69 1.61 24.11 4.90
N ALA A 70 1.46 24.04 6.23
CA ALA A 70 0.58 23.07 6.87
C ALA A 70 -0.90 23.47 6.77
N VAL A 71 -1.76 22.46 6.54
CA VAL A 71 -3.22 22.62 6.51
C VAL A 71 -3.76 22.45 7.93
N LEU A 72 -4.05 23.54 8.62
CA LEU A 72 -4.38 23.55 10.06
C LEU A 72 -5.76 24.12 10.36
N ILE A 73 -6.15 25.17 9.65
CA ILE A 73 -7.38 25.90 9.92
C ILE A 73 -8.42 25.66 8.81
N ARG A 74 -9.65 26.04 9.05
CA ARG A 74 -10.75 25.82 8.12
C ARG A 74 -10.52 26.45 6.74
N ASP A 75 -9.95 27.64 6.72
CA ASP A 75 -9.65 28.37 5.49
C ASP A 75 -8.67 27.60 4.61
N ASP A 76 -7.68 26.89 5.21
CA ASP A 76 -6.72 26.04 4.49
C ASP A 76 -7.44 24.87 3.79
N TYR A 77 -8.45 24.27 4.46
CA TYR A 77 -9.25 23.20 3.85
C TYR A 77 -10.17 23.73 2.73
N GLU A 78 -10.71 24.93 2.86
CA GLU A 78 -11.57 25.55 1.86
C GLU A 78 -10.78 25.98 0.60
N SER A 79 -9.56 26.53 0.79
CA SER A 79 -8.66 26.90 -0.32
C SER A 79 -7.91 25.71 -0.93
N TYR A 80 -7.89 24.55 -0.28
CA TYR A 80 -7.08 23.37 -0.63
C TYR A 80 -7.24 22.96 -2.10
N ASN A 81 -8.44 22.98 -2.63
CA ASN A 81 -8.74 22.59 -4.01
C ASN A 81 -8.06 23.50 -5.05
N GLN A 82 -7.74 24.73 -4.70
CA GLN A 82 -7.05 25.69 -5.56
C GLN A 82 -5.54 25.63 -5.35
N GLU A 83 -5.11 25.72 -4.10
CA GLU A 83 -3.69 25.83 -3.75
C GLU A 83 -2.93 24.49 -3.85
N LYS A 84 -3.59 23.39 -3.52
CA LYS A 84 -3.02 22.04 -3.53
C LYS A 84 -3.58 21.17 -4.67
N ALA A 85 -4.11 21.77 -5.74
CA ALA A 85 -4.65 21.06 -6.91
C ALA A 85 -3.69 19.98 -7.46
N PRO A 86 -2.35 20.18 -7.56
CA PRO A 86 -1.43 19.13 -7.97
C PRO A 86 -1.44 17.89 -7.07
N PHE A 87 -1.59 18.05 -5.74
CA PHE A 87 -1.74 16.92 -4.81
C PHE A 87 -3.05 16.17 -5.06
N ILE A 88 -4.16 16.89 -5.25
CA ILE A 88 -5.47 16.29 -5.55
C ILE A 88 -5.41 15.47 -6.83
N ASN A 89 -4.78 16.00 -7.88
CA ASN A 89 -4.63 15.30 -9.15
C ASN A 89 -3.77 14.03 -9.00
N THR A 90 -2.68 14.12 -8.25
CA THR A 90 -1.79 12.99 -7.98
C THR A 90 -2.50 11.90 -7.17
N LEU A 91 -3.22 12.28 -6.10
CA LEU A 91 -4.00 11.33 -5.30
C LEU A 91 -5.13 10.70 -6.11
N SER A 92 -5.82 11.49 -6.94
CA SER A 92 -6.86 11.00 -7.85
C SER A 92 -6.30 9.94 -8.81
N GLY A 93 -5.12 10.18 -9.39
CA GLY A 93 -4.43 9.22 -10.24
C GLY A 93 -4.05 7.94 -9.50
N ASP A 94 -3.55 8.07 -8.29
CA ASP A 94 -3.19 6.94 -7.44
C ASP A 94 -4.42 6.11 -7.02
N LEU A 95 -5.53 6.75 -6.64
CA LEU A 95 -6.78 6.06 -6.32
C LEU A 95 -7.39 5.33 -7.52
N MET A 96 -7.15 5.79 -8.74
CA MET A 96 -7.59 5.07 -9.95
C MET A 96 -6.70 3.86 -10.26
N THR A 97 -5.42 3.93 -9.99
CA THR A 97 -4.44 2.94 -10.48
C THR A 97 -3.90 1.99 -9.41
N LYS A 98 -3.97 2.37 -8.13
CA LYS A 98 -3.43 1.61 -6.98
C LYS A 98 -4.54 1.22 -6.01
N THR A 99 -4.44 0.05 -5.40
CA THR A 99 -5.28 -0.33 -4.26
C THR A 99 -4.74 0.29 -2.98
N PHE A 100 -5.57 1.04 -2.28
CA PHE A 100 -5.23 1.66 -1.01
C PHE A 100 -5.64 0.77 0.16
N LEU A 101 -4.80 0.78 1.20
CA LEU A 101 -5.12 0.31 2.54
C LEU A 101 -5.07 1.50 3.49
N PHE A 102 -6.23 1.92 3.98
CA PHE A 102 -6.36 3.02 4.94
C PHE A 102 -6.19 2.49 6.36
N ILE A 103 -5.25 3.08 7.11
CA ILE A 103 -4.94 2.72 8.49
C ILE A 103 -4.98 3.97 9.35
N GLY A 104 -5.85 4.02 10.36
CA GLY A 104 -5.99 5.17 11.25
C GLY A 104 -6.53 6.44 10.57
N PHE A 105 -7.20 6.30 9.43
CA PHE A 105 -7.79 7.39 8.68
C PHE A 105 -9.29 7.52 9.02
N SER A 106 -9.71 8.71 9.43
CA SER A 106 -11.08 8.93 9.92
C SER A 106 -12.13 9.09 8.81
N PHE A 107 -11.72 9.37 7.57
CA PHE A 107 -12.58 9.72 6.43
C PHE A 107 -13.42 11.00 6.65
N THR A 108 -13.07 11.79 7.64
CA THR A 108 -13.74 13.10 7.90
C THR A 108 -13.13 14.25 7.10
N ASP A 109 -12.05 14.00 6.37
CA ASP A 109 -11.39 14.98 5.52
C ASP A 109 -12.30 15.35 4.33
N PRO A 110 -12.76 16.62 4.24
CA PRO A 110 -13.67 17.04 3.19
C PRO A 110 -13.03 16.98 1.79
N ASN A 111 -11.71 17.19 1.70
CA ASN A 111 -10.99 17.15 0.43
C ASN A 111 -10.87 15.73 -0.10
N PHE A 112 -10.64 14.74 0.78
CA PHE A 112 -10.64 13.34 0.41
C PHE A 112 -12.02 12.88 -0.08
N TYR A 113 -13.08 13.27 0.65
CA TYR A 113 -14.45 12.97 0.23
C TYR A 113 -14.78 13.57 -1.13
N TYR A 114 -14.40 14.83 -1.36
CA TYR A 114 -14.55 15.51 -2.64
C TYR A 114 -13.87 14.73 -3.77
N ILE A 115 -12.62 14.30 -3.58
CA ILE A 115 -11.87 13.50 -4.57
C ILE A 115 -12.62 12.20 -4.90
N CYS A 116 -13.04 11.44 -3.87
CA CYS A 116 -13.75 10.19 -4.05
C CYS A 116 -15.09 10.38 -4.79
N ALA A 117 -15.85 11.43 -4.45
CA ALA A 117 -17.12 11.77 -5.12
C ALA A 117 -16.91 12.11 -6.60
N HIS A 118 -15.88 12.90 -6.92
CA HIS A 118 -15.53 13.23 -8.31
C HIS A 118 -15.07 12.01 -9.10
N LEU A 119 -14.24 11.16 -8.53
CA LEU A 119 -13.79 9.92 -9.18
C LEU A 119 -14.97 9.00 -9.46
N ARG A 120 -15.87 8.82 -8.48
CA ARG A 120 -17.08 8.01 -8.64
C ARG A 120 -17.95 8.50 -9.78
N ALA A 121 -18.18 9.81 -9.88
CA ALA A 121 -18.96 10.41 -10.94
C ALA A 121 -18.33 10.20 -12.32
N ARG A 122 -17.02 10.44 -12.44
CA ARG A 122 -16.27 10.31 -13.70
C ARG A 122 -16.16 8.86 -14.18
N LEU A 123 -15.89 7.93 -13.26
CA LEU A 123 -15.72 6.50 -13.56
C LEU A 123 -17.04 5.72 -13.61
N LYS A 124 -18.19 6.42 -13.43
CA LYS A 124 -19.53 5.81 -13.45
C LYS A 124 -19.64 4.59 -12.52
N GLY A 125 -19.02 4.67 -11.35
CA GLY A 125 -18.99 3.59 -10.36
C GLY A 125 -17.93 2.49 -10.57
N ASN A 126 -17.18 2.51 -11.67
CA ASN A 126 -16.08 1.56 -11.92
C ASN A 126 -14.81 1.97 -11.18
N MET A 127 -14.91 2.16 -9.88
CA MET A 127 -13.77 2.50 -9.04
C MET A 127 -12.98 1.26 -8.66
N ARG A 128 -11.66 1.44 -8.50
CA ARG A 128 -10.79 0.40 -7.96
C ARG A 128 -11.18 0.08 -6.52
N GLU A 129 -10.98 -1.16 -6.11
CA GLU A 129 -11.24 -1.60 -4.75
C GLU A 129 -10.14 -1.13 -3.80
N HIS A 130 -10.56 -0.59 -2.65
CA HIS A 130 -9.71 -0.15 -1.55
C HIS A 130 -10.16 -0.80 -0.25
N TYR A 131 -9.33 -0.75 0.79
CA TYR A 131 -9.60 -1.35 2.08
C TYR A 131 -9.35 -0.37 3.22
N CYS A 132 -10.11 -0.48 4.31
CA CYS A 132 -9.86 0.25 5.53
C CYS A 132 -10.12 -0.62 6.77
N PHE A 133 -9.47 -0.27 7.88
CA PHE A 133 -9.79 -0.84 9.20
C PHE A 133 -10.69 0.12 9.95
N LEU A 134 -11.78 -0.39 10.50
CA LEU A 134 -12.63 0.32 11.45
C LEU A 134 -12.84 -0.54 12.69
N LYS A 135 -12.78 0.10 13.87
CA LYS A 135 -13.14 -0.60 15.11
C LYS A 135 -14.65 -0.82 15.14
N ASP A 136 -15.06 -2.05 15.43
CA ASP A 136 -16.47 -2.38 15.64
C ASP A 136 -16.98 -1.79 16.95
N VAL A 137 -18.27 -1.55 17.02
CA VAL A 137 -18.93 -1.05 18.22
C VAL A 137 -19.23 -2.25 19.12
N SER A 138 -18.59 -2.31 20.28
CA SER A 138 -18.80 -3.36 21.28
C SER A 138 -19.89 -2.98 22.26
N LYS A 139 -20.76 -3.94 22.60
CA LYS A 139 -21.80 -3.72 23.62
C LYS A 139 -21.21 -3.38 25.01
N THR A 140 -19.99 -3.85 25.27
CA THR A 140 -19.28 -3.61 26.54
C THR A 140 -18.87 -2.17 26.73
N ASP A 141 -18.80 -1.38 25.66
CA ASP A 141 -18.34 0.02 25.69
C ASP A 141 -19.47 0.99 26.10
N TYR A 142 -20.72 0.50 26.18
CA TYR A 142 -21.91 1.28 26.45
C TYR A 142 -22.69 0.73 27.64
N LYS A 143 -23.22 1.63 28.47
CA LYS A 143 -24.09 1.28 29.61
C LYS A 143 -25.55 1.17 29.18
N ASP A 144 -25.94 1.95 28.17
CA ASP A 144 -27.28 2.01 27.64
C ASP A 144 -27.40 1.21 26.33
N GLU A 145 -28.41 0.37 26.22
CA GLU A 145 -28.70 -0.43 25.05
C GLU A 145 -29.10 0.43 23.83
N ASP A 146 -29.77 1.54 24.06
CA ASP A 146 -30.20 2.42 22.96
C ASP A 146 -29.02 3.22 22.41
N GLU A 147 -28.08 3.65 23.26
CA GLU A 147 -26.83 4.26 22.84
C GLU A 147 -25.99 3.29 22.01
N PHE A 148 -25.83 2.05 22.47
CA PHE A 148 -25.17 1.00 21.70
C PHE A 148 -25.79 0.79 20.31
N LYS A 149 -27.15 0.67 20.26
CA LYS A 149 -27.86 0.51 18.99
C LYS A 149 -27.69 1.71 18.06
N TYR A 150 -27.68 2.92 18.62
CA TYR A 150 -27.44 4.16 17.86
C TYR A 150 -26.06 4.15 17.21
N GLU A 151 -24.99 3.92 17.99
CA GLU A 151 -23.62 3.90 17.46
C GLU A 151 -23.39 2.74 16.47
N LYS A 152 -24.01 1.59 16.71
CA LYS A 152 -23.96 0.45 15.76
C LYS A 152 -24.61 0.80 14.42
N ARG A 153 -25.76 1.48 14.44
CA ARG A 153 -26.41 1.98 13.21
C ARG A 153 -25.58 3.02 12.50
N LYS A 154 -25.02 3.97 13.24
CA LYS A 154 -24.14 5.01 12.70
C LYS A 154 -22.93 4.41 12.01
N LEU A 155 -22.28 3.41 12.61
CA LEU A 155 -21.18 2.67 11.98
C LEU A 155 -21.65 1.96 10.71
N SER A 156 -22.85 1.32 10.72
CA SER A 156 -23.41 0.66 9.54
C SER A 156 -23.61 1.63 8.38
N TYR A 157 -24.21 2.80 8.62
CA TYR A 157 -24.38 3.82 7.60
C TYR A 157 -23.06 4.36 7.07
N PHE A 158 -22.09 4.52 7.96
CA PHE A 158 -20.75 4.95 7.56
C PHE A 158 -20.06 3.93 6.65
N ILE A 159 -20.16 2.64 6.97
CA ILE A 159 -19.65 1.55 6.13
C ILE A 159 -20.36 1.54 4.77
N ASP A 160 -21.66 1.75 4.74
CA ASP A 160 -22.42 1.81 3.48
C ASP A 160 -22.03 3.03 2.62
N ASP A 161 -21.71 4.16 3.25
CA ASP A 161 -21.18 5.32 2.52
C ASP A 161 -19.79 5.04 1.93
N LEU A 162 -18.89 4.38 2.67
CA LEU A 162 -17.58 3.95 2.16
C LEU A 162 -17.68 2.97 0.99
N LYS A 163 -18.66 2.06 1.01
CA LYS A 163 -18.94 1.14 -0.11
C LYS A 163 -19.27 1.89 -1.41
N ARG A 164 -19.89 3.07 -1.35
CA ARG A 164 -20.16 3.90 -2.53
C ARG A 164 -18.89 4.30 -3.26
N PHE A 165 -17.76 4.36 -2.55
CA PHE A 165 -16.43 4.67 -3.08
C PHE A 165 -15.60 3.40 -3.33
N ASN A 166 -16.23 2.23 -3.29
CA ASN A 166 -15.59 0.93 -3.39
C ASN A 166 -14.49 0.69 -2.34
N ILE A 167 -14.69 1.26 -1.14
CA ILE A 167 -13.82 1.05 0.03
C ILE A 167 -14.45 -0.05 0.89
N LYS A 168 -13.79 -1.20 0.97
CA LYS A 168 -14.21 -2.32 1.82
C LYS A 168 -13.69 -2.16 3.24
N THR A 169 -14.57 -2.28 4.19
CA THR A 169 -14.25 -2.18 5.62
C THR A 169 -13.91 -3.54 6.20
N VAL A 170 -12.76 -3.63 6.85
CA VAL A 170 -12.37 -4.74 7.72
C VAL A 170 -12.68 -4.30 9.15
N LEU A 171 -13.70 -4.89 9.75
CA LEU A 171 -14.05 -4.62 11.14
C LEU A 171 -13.08 -5.36 12.05
N ILE A 172 -12.56 -4.64 13.04
CA ILE A 172 -11.68 -5.15 14.09
C ILE A 172 -12.32 -4.90 15.45
N GLN A 173 -12.10 -5.76 16.41
CA GLN A 173 -12.56 -5.55 17.78
C GLN A 173 -11.58 -4.65 18.54
N GLU A 174 -10.28 -4.91 18.38
CA GLU A 174 -9.21 -4.12 19.00
C GLU A 174 -8.15 -3.68 17.98
N TYR A 175 -7.56 -2.50 18.20
CA TYR A 175 -6.52 -1.96 17.31
C TYR A 175 -5.26 -2.84 17.22
N SER A 176 -5.02 -3.71 18.20
CA SER A 176 -3.92 -4.71 18.16
C SER A 176 -4.06 -5.70 17.00
N GLU A 177 -5.30 -6.00 16.58
CA GLU A 177 -5.56 -6.91 15.45
C GLU A 177 -4.97 -6.40 14.14
N ILE A 178 -4.83 -5.07 13.96
CA ILE A 178 -4.14 -4.49 12.79
C ILE A 178 -2.73 -5.04 12.69
N THR A 179 -2.02 -5.13 13.82
CA THR A 179 -0.65 -5.67 13.86
C THR A 179 -0.63 -7.13 13.41
N GLU A 180 -1.55 -7.95 13.86
CA GLU A 180 -1.65 -9.37 13.51
C GLU A 180 -1.99 -9.56 12.03
N ILE A 181 -2.93 -8.76 11.50
CA ILE A 181 -3.30 -8.75 10.09
C ILE A 181 -2.10 -8.36 9.22
N LEU A 182 -1.40 -7.27 9.56
CA LEU A 182 -0.22 -6.82 8.83
C LEU A 182 0.93 -7.85 8.87
N GLN A 183 1.13 -8.53 10.01
CA GLN A 183 2.09 -9.63 10.11
C GLN A 183 1.69 -10.82 9.24
N SER A 184 0.39 -11.11 9.14
CA SER A 184 -0.14 -12.18 8.29
C SER A 184 0.05 -11.87 6.81
N ILE A 185 -0.24 -10.63 6.39
CA ILE A 185 0.05 -10.14 5.03
C ILE A 185 1.54 -10.29 4.72
N LYS A 186 2.42 -9.89 5.66
CA LYS A 186 3.87 -10.01 5.48
C LYS A 186 4.30 -11.49 5.36
N ARG A 187 3.72 -12.40 6.15
CA ARG A 187 4.01 -13.85 6.05
C ARG A 187 3.61 -14.40 4.68
N VAL A 188 2.42 -14.08 4.21
CA VAL A 188 1.92 -14.50 2.88
C VAL A 188 2.83 -13.97 1.78
N TYR A 189 3.21 -12.68 1.86
CA TYR A 189 4.11 -12.07 0.89
C TYR A 189 5.49 -12.72 0.87
N ASN A 190 6.09 -12.99 2.05
CA ASN A 190 7.39 -13.64 2.15
C ASN A 190 7.33 -15.13 1.76
N GLY A 191 6.21 -15.82 2.04
CA GLY A 191 5.99 -17.22 1.67
C GLY A 191 5.92 -17.44 0.16
N ARG A 192 5.74 -16.39 -0.63
CA ARG A 192 5.81 -16.43 -2.09
C ARG A 192 7.24 -16.26 -2.65
N THR A 193 8.27 -16.52 -1.85
CA THR A 193 9.66 -16.51 -2.31
C THR A 193 10.16 -17.93 -2.45
N VAL A 194 10.56 -18.31 -3.66
CA VAL A 194 11.10 -19.63 -3.99
C VAL A 194 12.58 -19.50 -4.30
N TYR A 195 13.40 -20.31 -3.62
CA TYR A 195 14.82 -20.41 -3.92
C TYR A 195 15.04 -21.55 -4.91
N LEU A 196 15.47 -21.20 -6.12
CA LEU A 196 15.86 -22.18 -7.14
C LEU A 196 17.39 -22.32 -7.15
N SER A 197 17.87 -23.47 -6.67
CA SER A 197 19.27 -23.79 -6.65
C SER A 197 19.51 -25.12 -7.33
N GLY A 198 20.58 -25.23 -8.09
CA GLY A 198 21.04 -26.44 -8.70
C GLY A 198 22.36 -26.20 -9.42
N ALA A 199 23.18 -27.25 -9.48
CA ALA A 199 24.37 -27.32 -10.30
C ALA A 199 24.33 -28.67 -11.01
N ALA A 200 24.52 -28.69 -12.34
CA ALA A 200 24.59 -29.91 -13.09
C ALA A 200 25.90 -29.97 -13.86
N ALA A 201 26.71 -30.95 -13.54
CA ALA A 201 27.85 -31.34 -14.38
C ALA A 201 27.39 -32.25 -15.52
N GLU A 202 26.33 -33.04 -15.28
CA GLU A 202 25.71 -33.95 -16.25
C GLU A 202 24.20 -33.80 -16.22
N TYR A 203 23.58 -33.91 -17.41
CA TYR A 203 22.13 -33.70 -17.64
C TYR A 203 21.48 -35.01 -18.08
N ASN A 204 21.33 -35.96 -17.18
CA ASN A 204 20.72 -37.26 -17.46
C ASN A 204 19.30 -37.38 -16.91
N PRO A 205 18.36 -38.09 -17.53
CA PRO A 205 18.50 -38.80 -18.83
C PRO A 205 18.22 -37.94 -20.07
N ASP A 206 17.57 -36.75 -19.90
CA ASP A 206 16.93 -36.03 -21.03
C ASP A 206 17.84 -35.02 -21.75
N GLY A 207 19.07 -34.85 -21.27
CA GLY A 207 20.04 -33.92 -21.84
C GLY A 207 19.86 -32.44 -21.40
N LYS A 208 20.85 -31.63 -21.77
CA LYS A 208 20.97 -30.25 -21.35
C LYS A 208 19.78 -29.36 -21.79
N ASP A 209 19.40 -29.48 -23.07
CA ASP A 209 18.36 -28.61 -23.65
C ASP A 209 16.97 -28.85 -23.01
N ALA A 210 16.64 -30.12 -22.73
CA ALA A 210 15.40 -30.47 -22.08
C ALA A 210 15.35 -29.93 -20.64
N TYR A 211 16.47 -30.04 -19.92
CA TYR A 211 16.60 -29.54 -18.55
C TYR A 211 16.50 -28.00 -18.48
N GLU A 212 17.25 -27.28 -19.36
CA GLU A 212 17.19 -25.82 -19.40
C GLU A 212 15.79 -25.33 -19.79
N LYS A 213 15.12 -25.99 -20.71
CA LYS A 213 13.73 -25.69 -21.09
C LYS A 213 12.74 -25.93 -19.95
N PHE A 214 12.93 -27.00 -19.18
CA PHE A 214 12.12 -27.27 -18.00
C PHE A 214 12.29 -26.17 -16.94
N ILE A 215 13.54 -25.81 -16.59
CA ILE A 215 13.83 -24.77 -15.59
C ILE A 215 13.30 -23.40 -16.05
N SER A 216 13.47 -23.05 -17.32
CA SER A 216 12.94 -21.82 -17.90
C SER A 216 11.41 -21.76 -17.80
N LYS A 217 10.71 -22.84 -18.15
CA LYS A 217 9.25 -22.93 -18.01
C LYS A 217 8.81 -22.85 -16.54
N LEU A 218 9.52 -23.53 -15.64
CA LEU A 218 9.21 -23.50 -14.22
C LEU A 218 9.35 -22.08 -13.66
N SER A 219 10.44 -21.40 -13.96
CA SER A 219 10.68 -20.03 -13.47
C SER A 219 9.67 -19.04 -14.08
N GLY A 220 9.35 -19.11 -15.36
CA GLY A 220 8.29 -18.32 -15.97
C GLY A 220 6.94 -18.57 -15.28
N ARG A 221 6.56 -19.84 -15.06
CA ARG A 221 5.31 -20.16 -14.37
C ARG A 221 5.27 -19.63 -12.93
N LEU A 222 6.37 -19.71 -12.18
CA LEU A 222 6.44 -19.15 -10.84
C LEU A 222 6.27 -17.63 -10.84
N ILE A 223 6.86 -16.91 -11.78
CA ILE A 223 6.67 -15.47 -11.96
C ILE A 223 5.21 -15.15 -12.29
N TYR A 224 4.62 -15.88 -13.26
CA TYR A 224 3.20 -15.74 -13.62
C TYR A 224 2.26 -15.89 -12.42
N GLU A 225 2.53 -16.87 -11.55
CA GLU A 225 1.77 -17.10 -10.30
C GLU A 225 2.11 -16.08 -9.18
N GLY A 226 2.96 -15.10 -9.45
CA GLY A 226 3.32 -14.03 -8.51
C GLY A 226 4.34 -14.43 -7.44
N TYR A 227 5.13 -15.48 -7.67
CA TYR A 227 6.25 -15.84 -6.81
C TYR A 227 7.48 -14.99 -7.13
N LYS A 228 8.27 -14.69 -6.10
CA LYS A 228 9.62 -14.19 -6.23
C LYS A 228 10.58 -15.37 -6.38
N ILE A 229 11.52 -15.25 -7.30
CA ILE A 229 12.57 -16.25 -7.47
C ILE A 229 13.88 -15.67 -6.96
N VAL A 230 14.58 -16.45 -6.15
CA VAL A 230 15.95 -16.22 -5.74
C VAL A 230 16.79 -17.38 -6.28
N SER A 231 17.88 -17.07 -6.97
CA SER A 231 18.80 -18.09 -7.51
C SER A 231 20.23 -17.71 -7.18
N GLY A 232 21.05 -18.71 -6.85
CA GLY A 232 22.48 -18.56 -6.60
C GLY A 232 23.34 -18.38 -7.83
N TYR A 233 22.75 -18.26 -9.02
CA TYR A 233 23.45 -18.12 -10.31
C TYR A 233 24.47 -19.24 -10.61
N GLY A 234 24.21 -20.46 -10.11
CA GLY A 234 25.06 -21.61 -10.35
C GLY A 234 25.10 -22.03 -11.82
N LEU A 235 26.22 -22.64 -12.25
CA LEU A 235 26.39 -23.22 -13.57
C LEU A 235 25.26 -24.23 -13.88
N GLY A 236 24.60 -24.06 -15.03
CA GLY A 236 23.56 -24.95 -15.52
C GLY A 236 22.13 -24.59 -15.16
N VAL A 237 21.88 -23.87 -14.07
CA VAL A 237 20.51 -23.51 -13.64
C VAL A 237 20.25 -22.01 -13.73
N GLY A 238 21.22 -21.20 -13.35
CA GLY A 238 21.04 -19.75 -13.19
C GLY A 238 20.60 -19.03 -14.46
N SER A 239 21.19 -19.34 -15.61
CA SER A 239 20.85 -18.75 -16.90
C SER A 239 19.42 -19.11 -17.34
N ALA A 240 19.02 -20.38 -17.16
CA ALA A 240 17.70 -20.86 -17.51
C ALA A 240 16.61 -20.24 -16.61
N VAL A 241 16.89 -20.07 -15.31
CA VAL A 241 15.99 -19.37 -14.36
C VAL A 241 15.76 -17.93 -14.80
N ILE A 242 16.84 -17.21 -15.12
CA ILE A 242 16.73 -15.80 -15.53
C ILE A 242 15.99 -15.69 -16.87
N SER A 243 16.33 -16.53 -17.85
CA SER A 243 15.67 -16.52 -19.16
C SER A 243 14.16 -16.73 -19.02
N GLY A 244 13.73 -17.72 -18.24
CA GLY A 244 12.32 -17.99 -18.02
C GLY A 244 11.60 -16.88 -17.23
N ALA A 245 12.26 -16.32 -16.23
CA ALA A 245 11.69 -15.22 -15.45
C ALA A 245 11.52 -13.94 -16.30
N LEU A 246 12.53 -13.57 -17.10
CA LEU A 246 12.49 -12.39 -17.95
C LEU A 246 11.45 -12.53 -19.08
N SER A 247 11.28 -13.72 -19.65
CA SER A 247 10.28 -13.96 -20.71
C SER A 247 8.83 -13.78 -20.23
N GLU A 248 8.59 -13.79 -18.94
CA GLU A 248 7.27 -13.56 -18.36
C GLU A 248 7.07 -12.10 -17.90
N ILE A 249 8.15 -11.38 -17.64
CA ILE A 249 8.10 -9.98 -17.16
C ILE A 249 8.03 -9.00 -18.34
N LEU A 250 8.65 -9.34 -19.48
CA LEU A 250 8.72 -8.52 -20.71
C LEU A 250 7.54 -8.77 -21.63
#